data_2b14473657b572d964323e2559f26867
#
_entry.id   2b14473657b572d964323e2559f26867
#
_cell.length_a   1.000
_cell.length_b   1.000
_cell.length_c   1.000
_cell.angle_alpha   90.00
_cell.angle_beta   90.00
_cell.angle_gamma   90.00
#
_symmetry.space_group_name_H-M   'P 1'
#
loop_
_entity.id
_entity.type
_entity.pdbx_description
1 polymer ?
#
loop_
_entity_poly.entity_id
_entity_poly.type
_entity_poly.pdbx_seq_one_letter_code
_entity_poly.pdbx_strand_id
1 'polypeptide(L)'
;MWHLLDLNMLEGVVRLLMFGLEKYGVRDSWKYLENGEDRWYSACIRHLNAHQSGEELDSESKQMHIDAAILNLIFLRYHYLKNKKK
;
A
#
# COMPACT_ATOMS: atom_id res chain seq x y z
N MET A 1 -16.08 -5.86 16.87
CA MET A 1 -16.22 -5.08 15.63
C MET A 1 -15.21 -5.47 14.56
N TRP A 2 -13.96 -5.73 14.98
CA TRP A 2 -12.93 -6.17 14.02
C TRP A 2 -13.25 -7.48 13.33
N HIS A 3 -14.05 -8.33 13.95
CA HIS A 3 -14.47 -9.60 13.36
C HIS A 3 -15.36 -9.44 12.13
N LEU A 4 -15.87 -8.22 11.88
CA LEU A 4 -16.66 -7.95 10.68
C LEU A 4 -15.76 -7.88 9.43
N LEU A 5 -14.46 -7.66 9.62
CA LEU A 5 -13.49 -7.68 8.51
C LEU A 5 -12.87 -9.06 8.44
N ASP A 6 -12.97 -9.68 7.27
CA ASP A 6 -12.25 -10.93 7.02
C ASP A 6 -10.76 -10.61 6.84
N LEU A 7 -9.96 -10.90 7.84
CA LEU A 7 -8.54 -10.57 7.83
C LEU A 7 -7.77 -11.30 6.72
N ASN A 8 -8.33 -12.38 6.18
CA ASN A 8 -7.72 -13.05 5.03
C ASN A 8 -7.69 -12.16 3.79
N MET A 9 -8.58 -11.17 3.73
CA MET A 9 -8.58 -10.21 2.64
C MET A 9 -7.37 -9.29 2.68
N LEU A 10 -6.64 -9.26 3.78
CA LEU A 10 -5.44 -8.43 3.92
C LEU A 10 -4.14 -9.23 3.78
N GLU A 11 -4.22 -10.51 3.45
CA GLU A 11 -3.04 -11.37 3.36
C GLU A 11 -2.00 -10.84 2.35
N GLY A 12 -2.47 -10.42 1.17
CA GLY A 12 -1.57 -9.83 0.16
C GLY A 12 -0.96 -8.52 0.62
N VAL A 13 -1.71 -7.74 1.38
CA VAL A 13 -1.20 -6.48 1.96
C VAL A 13 -0.06 -6.77 2.93
N VAL A 14 -0.20 -7.80 3.77
CA VAL A 14 0.84 -8.19 4.71
C VAL A 14 2.09 -8.66 3.97
N ARG A 15 1.93 -9.44 2.89
CA ARG A 15 3.08 -9.89 2.08
C ARG A 15 3.82 -8.71 1.48
N LEU A 16 3.10 -7.67 1.06
CA LEU A 16 3.73 -6.45 0.54
C LEU A 16 4.50 -5.70 1.62
N LEU A 17 3.97 -5.66 2.83
CA LEU A 17 4.69 -5.06 3.95
C LEU A 17 5.99 -5.83 4.23
N MET A 18 5.94 -7.16 4.16
CA MET A 18 7.12 -7.99 4.33
C MET A 18 8.13 -7.77 3.22
N PHE A 19 7.66 -7.65 1.98
CA PHE A 19 8.52 -7.35 0.83
C PHE A 19 9.22 -6.01 1.02
N GLY A 20 8.49 -4.97 1.45
CA GLY A 20 9.06 -3.66 1.70
C GLY A 20 10.09 -3.66 2.82
N LEU A 21 9.82 -4.41 3.89
CA LEU A 21 10.76 -4.54 5.00
C LEU A 21 12.06 -5.19 4.52
N GLU A 22 11.98 -6.25 3.72
CA GLU A 22 13.13 -6.92 3.17
C GLU A 22 13.92 -6.00 2.23
N LYS A 23 13.20 -5.27 1.37
CA LYS A 23 13.81 -4.39 0.38
C LYS A 23 14.53 -3.19 1.02
N TYR A 24 13.88 -2.54 1.99
CA TYR A 24 14.39 -1.30 2.58
C TYR A 24 15.10 -1.50 3.92
N GLY A 25 14.92 -2.66 4.55
CA GLY A 25 15.60 -3.01 5.79
C GLY A 25 15.14 -2.26 7.03
N VAL A 26 14.14 -1.37 6.88
CA VAL A 26 13.64 -0.54 7.98
C VAL A 26 12.13 -0.64 8.05
N ARG A 27 11.62 -1.03 9.21
CA ARG A 27 10.19 -1.10 9.45
C ARG A 27 9.57 0.29 9.38
N ASP A 28 8.41 0.38 8.77
CA ASP A 28 7.61 1.62 8.73
C ASP A 28 8.30 2.78 8.02
N SER A 29 9.27 2.51 7.14
CA SER A 29 9.97 3.56 6.39
C SER A 29 9.01 4.43 5.59
N TRP A 30 7.88 3.90 5.14
CA TRP A 30 6.88 4.62 4.39
C TRP A 30 6.28 5.81 5.16
N LYS A 31 6.37 5.81 6.49
CA LYS A 31 5.85 6.88 7.34
C LYS A 31 6.62 8.19 7.20
N TYR A 32 7.86 8.10 6.77
CA TYR A 32 8.78 9.24 6.75
C TYR A 32 9.04 9.81 5.36
N LEU A 33 8.29 9.35 4.35
CA LEU A 33 8.43 9.89 3.00
C LEU A 33 7.89 11.31 2.92
N GLU A 34 8.66 12.18 2.28
CA GLU A 34 8.19 13.51 1.94
C GLU A 34 7.10 13.41 0.87
N ASN A 35 6.12 14.30 0.96
CA ASN A 35 4.99 14.32 0.03
C ASN A 35 4.26 12.97 -0.01
N GLY A 36 4.13 12.34 1.17
CA GLY A 36 3.53 11.01 1.26
C GLY A 36 2.14 10.91 0.68
N GLU A 37 1.30 11.93 0.87
CA GLU A 37 -0.06 11.90 0.32
C GLU A 37 -0.03 11.80 -1.20
N ASP A 38 0.76 12.64 -1.84
CA ASP A 38 0.84 12.65 -3.31
C ASP A 38 1.45 11.36 -3.84
N ARG A 39 2.51 10.90 -3.18
CA ARG A 39 3.21 9.68 -3.59
C ARG A 39 2.33 8.45 -3.51
N TRP A 40 1.64 8.29 -2.39
CA TRP A 40 0.79 7.11 -2.19
C TRP A 40 -0.47 7.16 -3.03
N TYR A 41 -1.03 8.37 -3.23
CA TYR A 41 -2.15 8.55 -4.14
C TYR A 41 -1.76 8.15 -5.57
N SER A 42 -0.64 8.66 -6.05
CA SER A 42 -0.16 8.36 -7.40
C SER A 42 0.15 6.87 -7.57
N ALA A 43 0.78 6.26 -6.58
CA ALA A 43 1.07 4.82 -6.62
C ALA A 43 -0.21 4.00 -6.66
N CYS A 44 -1.22 4.41 -5.89
CA CYS A 44 -2.52 3.73 -5.86
C CYS A 44 -3.17 3.75 -7.24
N ILE A 45 -3.22 4.92 -7.88
CA ILE A 45 -3.80 5.08 -9.21
C ILE A 45 -3.06 4.20 -10.22
N ARG A 46 -1.73 4.17 -10.15
CA ARG A 46 -0.91 3.36 -11.06
C ARG A 46 -1.26 1.87 -10.93
N HIS A 47 -1.37 1.37 -9.68
CA HIS A 47 -1.70 -0.03 -9.46
C HIS A 47 -3.13 -0.37 -9.89
N LEU A 48 -4.08 0.52 -9.62
CA LEU A 48 -5.45 0.32 -10.09
C LEU A 48 -5.53 0.28 -11.61
N ASN A 49 -4.78 1.17 -12.26
CA ASN A 49 -4.72 1.23 -13.71
C ASN A 49 -4.13 -0.04 -14.32
N ALA A 50 -3.03 -0.53 -13.73
CA ALA A 50 -2.40 -1.77 -14.16
C ALA A 50 -3.36 -2.96 -14.00
N HIS A 51 -4.05 -3.03 -12.87
CA HIS A 51 -5.04 -4.08 -12.63
C HIS A 51 -6.15 -4.04 -13.68
N GLN A 52 -6.68 -2.86 -13.95
CA GLN A 52 -7.78 -2.70 -14.91
C GLN A 52 -7.35 -3.08 -16.32
N SER A 53 -6.10 -2.86 -16.68
CA SER A 53 -5.59 -3.21 -18.01
C SER A 53 -5.26 -4.70 -18.16
N GLY A 54 -5.46 -5.49 -17.12
CA GLY A 54 -5.28 -6.93 -17.16
C GLY A 54 -3.97 -7.44 -16.55
N GLU A 55 -3.13 -6.56 -16.02
CA GLU A 55 -1.90 -6.97 -15.35
C GLU A 55 -2.21 -7.29 -13.90
N GLU A 56 -2.27 -8.58 -13.57
CA GLU A 56 -2.63 -9.00 -12.22
C GLU A 56 -1.53 -8.75 -11.20
N LEU A 57 -0.30 -9.15 -11.53
CA LEU A 57 0.82 -9.12 -10.59
C LEU A 57 1.81 -8.03 -10.95
N ASP A 58 2.27 -7.31 -9.92
CA ASP A 58 3.37 -6.37 -10.06
C ASP A 58 4.67 -7.13 -10.35
N SER A 59 5.45 -6.64 -11.31
CA SER A 59 6.66 -7.34 -11.75
C SER A 59 7.76 -7.35 -10.69
N GLU A 60 7.80 -6.35 -9.82
CA GLU A 60 8.82 -6.28 -8.78
C GLU A 60 8.48 -7.13 -7.57
N SER A 61 7.31 -6.93 -6.99
CA SER A 61 6.91 -7.61 -5.76
C SER A 61 6.32 -8.98 -5.98
N LYS A 62 5.85 -9.26 -7.21
CA LYS A 62 5.11 -10.48 -7.56
C LYS A 62 3.79 -10.61 -6.81
N GLN A 63 3.32 -9.52 -6.21
CA GLN A 63 2.02 -9.46 -5.54
C GLN A 63 0.99 -8.78 -6.42
N MET A 64 -0.28 -8.97 -6.11
CA MET A 64 -1.37 -8.41 -6.91
C MET A 64 -1.36 -6.89 -6.84
N HIS A 65 -1.57 -6.24 -7.99
CA HIS A 65 -1.71 -4.78 -8.04
C HIS A 65 -2.84 -4.28 -7.15
N ILE A 66 -3.92 -5.05 -7.03
CA ILE A 66 -5.06 -4.64 -6.20
C ILE A 66 -4.66 -4.60 -4.71
N ASP A 67 -3.82 -5.54 -4.27
CA ASP A 67 -3.31 -5.54 -2.90
C ASP A 67 -2.40 -4.35 -2.66
N ALA A 68 -1.57 -4.01 -3.65
CA ALA A 68 -0.72 -2.82 -3.56
C ALA A 68 -1.55 -1.54 -3.47
N ALA A 69 -2.66 -1.47 -4.20
CA ALA A 69 -3.57 -0.33 -4.12
C ALA A 69 -4.18 -0.19 -2.73
N ILE A 70 -4.59 -1.31 -2.13
CA ILE A 70 -5.13 -1.32 -0.76
C ILE A 70 -4.07 -0.78 0.22
N LEU A 71 -2.84 -1.28 0.12
CA LEU A 71 -1.76 -0.84 0.99
C LEU A 71 -1.46 0.65 0.79
N ASN A 72 -1.44 1.12 -0.45
CA ASN A 72 -1.22 2.53 -0.74
C ASN A 72 -2.28 3.42 -0.10
N LEU A 73 -3.54 2.96 -0.05
CA LEU A 73 -4.61 3.69 0.61
C LEU A 73 -4.41 3.74 2.12
N ILE A 74 -3.89 2.67 2.71
CA ILE A 74 -3.55 2.66 4.14
C ILE A 74 -2.47 3.69 4.42
N PHE A 75 -1.41 3.72 3.60
CA PHE A 75 -0.33 4.69 3.72
C PHE A 75 -0.82 6.12 3.52
N LEU A 76 -1.68 6.32 2.51
CA LEU A 76 -2.27 7.62 2.23
C LEU A 76 -3.08 8.12 3.43
N ARG A 77 -3.87 7.24 4.02
CA ARG A 77 -4.66 7.59 5.21
C ARG A 77 -3.76 8.04 6.36
N TYR A 78 -2.66 7.34 6.57
CA TYR A 78 -1.71 7.72 7.63
C TYR A 78 -1.18 9.14 7.39
N HIS A 79 -0.70 9.42 6.18
CA HIS A 79 -0.13 10.74 5.87
C HIS A 79 -1.18 11.84 5.92
N TYR A 80 -2.38 11.55 5.46
CA TYR A 80 -3.48 12.51 5.54
C TYR A 80 -3.77 12.90 6.99
N LEU A 81 -3.89 11.91 7.87
CA LEU A 81 -4.17 12.17 9.29
C LEU A 81 -3.02 12.90 9.97
N LYS A 82 -1.80 12.55 9.63
CA LYS A 82 -0.61 13.22 10.16
C LYS A 82 -0.59 14.69 9.77
N ASN A 83 -0.87 14.98 8.51
CA ASN A 83 -0.86 16.36 8.01
C ASN A 83 -2.03 17.17 8.56
N LYS A 84 -3.17 16.53 8.75
CA LYS A 84 -4.35 17.19 9.31
C LYS A 84 -4.14 17.70 10.74
N LYS A 85 -3.27 17.02 11.50
CA LYS A 85 -2.98 17.38 12.89
C LYS A 85 -2.07 18.61 13.03
N LYS A 86 -1.51 19.08 11.95
CA LYS A 86 -0.63 20.27 11.99
C LYS A 86 -1.47 21.58 12.06
#